data_eb6d9ea7af2010cd93ed9b05f0952c36
#
_entry.id   eb6d9ea7af2010cd93ed9b05f0952c36
#
_cell.length_a   1.000
_cell.length_b   1.000
_cell.length_c   1.000
_cell.angle_alpha   90.00
_cell.angle_beta   90.00
_cell.angle_gamma   90.00
#
_symmetry.space_group_name_H-M   'P 1'
#
loop_
_entity.id
_entity.type
_entity.pdbx_description
1 polymer ?
#
loop_
_entity_poly.entity_id
_entity_poly.type
_entity_poly.pdbx_seq_one_letter_code
_entity_poly.pdbx_strand_id
1 'polypeptide(L)'
;MGAVMVVGGILLGGAAAFSAPDPAGLVLMSIAALLLVVLGVIALVVRPRLAVIDGHLIQIRTVTGARRYPFDAVRRAQVLTYSRYGRQVPHLEFDLDDTAAGEGERLVIFGRWDLGTNPLDVADALRGAGLPVETRK
;
A
#
# COMPACT_ATOMS: atom_id res chain seq x y z
N MET A 1 -2.64 10.18 3.90
CA MET A 1 -3.30 10.38 2.59
C MET A 1 -4.76 9.94 2.62
N GLY A 2 -5.10 8.70 3.00
CA GLY A 2 -6.49 8.23 3.00
C GLY A 2 -7.46 9.13 3.78
N ALA A 3 -7.10 9.55 5.00
CA ALA A 3 -7.93 10.45 5.80
C ALA A 3 -8.16 11.82 5.13
N VAL A 4 -7.13 12.37 4.48
CA VAL A 4 -7.24 13.64 3.74
C VAL A 4 -8.19 13.49 2.54
N MET A 5 -8.16 12.36 1.86
CA MET A 5 -9.07 12.08 0.73
C MET A 5 -10.52 11.95 1.21
N VAL A 6 -10.74 11.26 2.35
CA VAL A 6 -12.09 11.13 2.93
C VAL A 6 -12.64 12.51 3.34
N VAL A 7 -11.85 13.29 4.08
CA VAL A 7 -12.25 14.64 4.51
C VAL A 7 -12.50 15.54 3.29
N GLY A 8 -11.61 15.52 2.29
CA GLY A 8 -11.78 16.28 1.05
C GLY A 8 -13.05 15.89 0.29
N GLY A 9 -13.37 14.60 0.23
CA GLY A 9 -14.60 14.09 -0.39
C GLY A 9 -15.87 14.56 0.34
N ILE A 10 -15.85 14.54 1.66
CA ILE A 10 -16.98 15.04 2.49
C ILE A 10 -17.17 16.55 2.28
N LEU A 11 -16.09 17.33 2.29
CA LEU A 11 -16.16 18.79 2.06
C LEU A 11 -16.67 19.10 0.65
N LEU A 12 -16.21 18.36 -0.36
CA LEU A 12 -16.66 18.53 -1.74
C LEU A 12 -18.14 18.17 -1.89
N GLY A 13 -18.60 17.09 -1.26
CA GLY A 13 -20.01 16.71 -1.23
C GLY A 13 -20.89 17.74 -0.54
N GLY A 14 -20.40 18.31 0.58
CA GLY A 14 -21.07 19.42 1.25
C GLY A 14 -21.17 20.67 0.38
N ALA A 15 -20.07 21.06 -0.29
CA ALA A 15 -20.07 22.20 -1.22
C ALA A 15 -21.04 21.99 -2.39
N ALA A 16 -21.14 20.77 -2.91
CA ALA A 16 -22.10 20.43 -3.98
C ALA A 16 -23.56 20.70 -3.55
N ALA A 17 -23.91 20.37 -2.30
CA ALA A 17 -25.26 20.57 -1.76
C ALA A 17 -25.65 22.07 -1.67
N PHE A 18 -24.64 22.95 -1.47
CA PHE A 18 -24.85 24.39 -1.40
C PHE A 18 -24.76 25.12 -2.75
N SER A 19 -24.23 24.46 -3.80
CA SER A 19 -24.01 25.06 -5.13
C SER A 19 -25.17 24.85 -6.11
N ALA A 20 -26.37 24.79 -5.64
CA ALA A 20 -27.56 24.24 -6.27
C ALA A 20 -28.27 24.94 -7.46
N PRO A 21 -27.69 25.80 -8.32
CA PRO A 21 -28.42 26.16 -9.53
C PRO A 21 -28.06 25.36 -10.79
N ASP A 22 -26.97 24.57 -10.79
CA ASP A 22 -26.56 23.79 -11.96
C ASP A 22 -26.63 22.28 -11.69
N PRO A 23 -27.65 21.57 -12.24
CA PRO A 23 -27.79 20.13 -12.03
C PRO A 23 -26.63 19.30 -12.59
N ALA A 24 -25.98 19.74 -13.66
CA ALA A 24 -24.85 19.03 -14.25
C ALA A 24 -23.61 19.13 -13.36
N GLY A 25 -23.33 20.32 -12.83
CA GLY A 25 -22.27 20.55 -11.86
C GLY A 25 -22.48 19.77 -10.57
N LEU A 26 -23.73 19.70 -10.07
CA LEU A 26 -24.07 18.94 -8.86
C LEU A 26 -23.80 17.44 -9.04
N VAL A 27 -24.21 16.86 -10.15
CA VAL A 27 -23.95 15.44 -10.46
C VAL A 27 -22.45 15.16 -10.54
N LEU A 28 -21.70 15.99 -11.26
CA LEU A 28 -20.26 15.80 -11.42
C LEU A 28 -19.52 15.88 -10.07
N MET A 29 -19.84 16.90 -9.26
CA MET A 29 -19.24 17.08 -7.94
C MET A 29 -19.59 15.93 -6.99
N SER A 30 -20.82 15.42 -7.04
CA SER A 30 -21.27 14.29 -6.22
C SER A 30 -20.51 13.00 -6.58
N ILE A 31 -20.32 12.74 -7.87
CA ILE A 31 -19.53 11.59 -8.34
C ILE A 31 -18.07 11.72 -7.89
N ALA A 32 -17.47 12.90 -8.04
CA ALA A 32 -16.09 13.13 -7.60
C ALA A 32 -15.93 13.00 -6.10
N ALA A 33 -16.87 13.49 -5.30
CA ALA A 33 -16.90 13.35 -3.85
C ALA A 33 -17.00 11.87 -3.43
N LEU A 34 -17.90 11.12 -4.06
CA LEU A 34 -18.07 9.68 -3.81
C LEU A 34 -16.79 8.90 -4.13
N LEU A 35 -16.16 9.16 -5.28
CA LEU A 35 -14.90 8.53 -5.66
C LEU A 35 -13.79 8.83 -4.66
N LEU A 36 -13.66 10.08 -4.21
CA LEU A 36 -12.66 10.47 -3.20
C LEU A 36 -12.88 9.75 -1.88
N VAL A 37 -14.11 9.64 -1.41
CA VAL A 37 -14.44 8.91 -0.16
C VAL A 37 -14.11 7.43 -0.32
N VAL A 38 -14.56 6.79 -1.39
CA VAL A 38 -14.32 5.37 -1.64
C VAL A 38 -12.82 5.07 -1.71
N LEU A 39 -12.07 5.83 -2.50
CA LEU A 39 -10.61 5.66 -2.61
C LEU A 39 -9.90 5.95 -1.27
N GLY A 40 -10.35 6.93 -0.52
CA GLY A 40 -9.83 7.24 0.80
C GLY A 40 -10.06 6.12 1.81
N VAL A 41 -11.26 5.55 1.83
CA VAL A 41 -11.59 4.41 2.70
C VAL A 41 -10.77 3.18 2.31
N ILE A 42 -10.67 2.86 1.02
CA ILE A 42 -9.81 1.75 0.54
C ILE A 42 -8.36 1.98 1.00
N ALA A 43 -7.83 3.19 0.86
CA ALA A 43 -6.47 3.50 1.28
C ALA A 43 -6.26 3.36 2.81
N LEU A 44 -7.28 3.60 3.62
CA LEU A 44 -7.22 3.43 5.08
C LEU A 44 -7.31 1.97 5.49
N VAL A 45 -8.23 1.21 4.88
CA VAL A 45 -8.50 -0.19 5.25
C VAL A 45 -7.37 -1.13 4.81
N VAL A 46 -6.75 -0.85 3.66
CA VAL A 46 -5.69 -1.71 3.09
C VAL A 46 -4.32 -1.49 3.75
N ARG A 47 -4.14 -0.43 4.54
CA ARG A 47 -2.88 -0.16 5.24
C ARG A 47 -2.89 -0.69 6.67
N PRO A 48 -1.74 -1.18 7.19
CA PRO A 48 -0.49 -1.45 6.49
C PRO A 48 -0.61 -2.68 5.57
N ARG A 49 0.04 -2.62 4.41
CA ARG A 49 0.02 -3.72 3.43
C ARG A 49 0.93 -4.89 3.79
N LEU A 50 1.86 -4.67 4.71
CA LEU A 50 2.81 -5.66 5.17
C LEU A 50 2.77 -5.76 6.69
N ALA A 51 2.66 -6.97 7.23
CA ALA A 51 2.76 -7.24 8.66
C ALA A 51 3.52 -8.55 8.90
N VAL A 52 4.30 -8.60 9.98
CA VAL A 52 4.89 -9.85 10.48
C VAL A 52 3.96 -10.43 11.54
N ILE A 53 3.61 -11.70 11.39
CA ILE A 53 2.73 -12.41 12.31
C ILE A 53 3.53 -13.57 12.92
N ASP A 54 3.39 -13.75 14.23
CA ASP A 54 4.00 -14.86 14.99
C ASP A 54 5.53 -15.00 14.80
N GLY A 55 6.21 -13.94 14.35
CA GLY A 55 7.66 -13.90 14.18
C GLY A 55 8.23 -14.76 13.03
N HIS A 56 7.38 -15.44 12.25
CA HIS A 56 7.82 -16.31 11.15
C HIS A 56 6.91 -16.27 9.91
N LEU A 57 5.85 -15.47 9.94
CA LEU A 57 4.92 -15.31 8.83
C LEU A 57 4.87 -13.85 8.38
N ILE A 58 4.88 -13.64 7.08
CA ILE A 58 4.60 -12.34 6.47
C ILE A 58 3.16 -12.33 5.98
N GLN A 59 2.39 -11.35 6.40
CA GLN A 59 1.07 -11.09 5.85
C GLN A 59 1.14 -9.93 4.88
N ILE A 60 0.71 -10.16 3.65
CA ILE A 60 0.58 -9.15 2.61
C ILE A 60 -0.91 -8.88 2.40
N ARG A 61 -1.32 -7.64 2.61
CA ARG A 61 -2.70 -7.19 2.35
C ARG A 61 -2.81 -6.55 0.97
N THR A 62 -3.82 -7.00 0.24
CA THR A 62 -4.22 -6.42 -1.05
C THR A 62 -5.69 -6.01 -0.98
N VAL A 63 -6.19 -5.32 -1.98
CA VAL A 63 -7.62 -4.93 -2.07
C VAL A 63 -8.53 -6.17 -2.09
N THR A 64 -8.04 -7.28 -2.65
CA THR A 64 -8.79 -8.55 -2.80
C THR A 64 -8.67 -9.48 -1.60
N GLY A 65 -7.86 -9.14 -0.58
CA GLY A 65 -7.69 -9.97 0.61
C GLY A 65 -6.29 -9.90 1.22
N ALA A 66 -6.06 -10.76 2.20
CA ALA A 66 -4.78 -10.90 2.87
C ALA A 66 -4.22 -12.31 2.63
N ARG A 67 -2.99 -12.38 2.14
CA ARG A 67 -2.24 -13.64 1.99
C ARG A 67 -1.13 -13.70 3.03
N ARG A 68 -0.86 -14.89 3.53
CA ARG A 68 0.20 -15.17 4.51
C ARG A 68 1.23 -16.07 3.88
N TYR A 69 2.50 -15.71 4.05
CA TYR A 69 3.64 -16.45 3.55
C TYR A 69 4.58 -16.75 4.72
N PRO A 70 5.01 -18.00 4.90
CA PRO A 70 6.08 -18.30 5.85
C PRO A 70 7.40 -17.67 5.34
N PHE A 71 8.34 -17.41 6.25
CA PHE A 71 9.65 -16.84 5.87
C PHE A 71 10.39 -17.73 4.87
N ASP A 72 10.18 -19.04 4.92
CA ASP A 72 10.77 -20.02 4.00
C ASP A 72 10.26 -19.88 2.57
N ALA A 73 9.06 -19.31 2.37
CA ALA A 73 8.52 -18.99 1.04
C ALA A 73 9.08 -17.70 0.46
N VAL A 74 9.84 -16.93 1.24
CA VAL A 74 10.52 -15.72 0.79
C VAL A 74 11.87 -16.13 0.19
N ARG A 75 11.95 -16.23 -1.12
CA ARG A 75 13.21 -16.55 -1.82
C ARG A 75 14.21 -15.42 -1.71
N ARG A 76 13.72 -14.20 -1.80
CA ARG A 76 14.54 -13.01 -1.72
C ARG A 76 13.75 -11.84 -1.15
N ALA A 77 14.38 -11.10 -0.25
CA ALA A 77 13.91 -9.82 0.22
C ALA A 77 15.04 -8.80 0.04
N GLN A 78 14.77 -7.71 -0.65
CA GLN A 78 15.79 -6.69 -0.91
C GLN A 78 15.19 -5.28 -0.91
N VAL A 79 16.00 -4.31 -0.48
CA VAL A 79 15.69 -2.89 -0.69
C VAL A 79 16.48 -2.41 -1.88
N LEU A 80 15.78 -1.99 -2.93
CA LEU A 80 16.34 -1.34 -4.11
C LEU A 80 16.11 0.17 -4.01
N THR A 81 17.16 0.93 -4.31
CA THR A 81 17.06 2.37 -4.33
C THR A 81 17.14 2.87 -5.77
N TYR A 82 16.03 3.44 -6.24
CA TYR A 82 15.96 4.03 -7.57
C TYR A 82 16.16 5.53 -7.52
N SER A 83 16.96 6.06 -8.43
CA SER A 83 17.08 7.50 -8.62
C SER A 83 15.90 7.99 -9.47
N ARG A 84 15.05 8.82 -8.88
CA ARG A 84 13.90 9.41 -9.56
C ARG A 84 13.91 10.93 -9.36
N TYR A 85 14.04 11.70 -10.43
CA TYR A 85 14.11 13.17 -10.38
C TYR A 85 15.17 13.70 -9.40
N GLY A 86 16.38 13.11 -9.39
CA GLY A 86 17.47 13.51 -8.50
C GLY A 86 17.29 13.12 -7.02
N ARG A 87 16.23 12.36 -6.69
CA ARG A 87 16.00 11.80 -5.35
C ARG A 87 16.15 10.29 -5.35
N GLN A 88 16.78 9.77 -4.32
CA GLN A 88 16.87 8.33 -4.10
C GLN A 88 15.59 7.87 -3.39
N VAL A 89 14.85 6.97 -4.04
CA VAL A 89 13.58 6.43 -3.52
C VAL A 89 13.76 4.94 -3.24
N PRO A 90 13.79 4.53 -1.97
CA PRO A 90 13.89 3.12 -1.62
C PRO A 90 12.56 2.40 -1.83
N HIS A 91 12.63 1.18 -2.35
CA HIS A 91 11.52 0.25 -2.49
C HIS A 91 11.91 -1.09 -1.87
N LEU A 92 10.99 -1.69 -1.14
CA LEU A 92 11.15 -3.03 -0.57
C LEU A 92 10.54 -4.04 -1.54
N GLU A 93 11.34 -4.98 -1.99
CA GLU A 93 10.98 -5.99 -2.98
C GLU A 93 11.06 -7.38 -2.36
N PHE A 94 10.01 -8.16 -2.56
CA PHE A 94 9.94 -9.55 -2.17
C PHE A 94 9.76 -10.43 -3.38
N ASP A 95 10.57 -11.45 -3.46
CA ASP A 95 10.42 -12.57 -4.38
C ASP A 95 9.87 -13.76 -3.57
N LEU A 96 8.60 -14.08 -3.83
CA LEU A 96 7.83 -15.05 -3.06
C LEU A 96 7.60 -16.31 -3.90
N ASP A 97 7.73 -17.45 -3.26
CA ASP A 97 7.30 -18.72 -3.83
C ASP A 97 5.81 -18.94 -3.52
N ASP A 98 4.96 -18.74 -4.54
CA ASP A 98 3.51 -18.92 -4.44
C ASP A 98 3.04 -20.20 -5.17
N THR A 99 3.93 -21.19 -5.28
CA THR A 99 3.65 -22.50 -5.92
C THR A 99 2.50 -23.22 -5.21
N ALA A 100 2.33 -23.04 -3.90
CA ALA A 100 1.22 -23.61 -3.14
C ALA A 100 -0.16 -23.07 -3.58
N ALA A 101 -0.21 -21.85 -4.15
CA ALA A 101 -1.42 -21.26 -4.73
C ALA A 101 -1.53 -21.46 -6.26
N GLY A 102 -0.56 -22.16 -6.87
CA GLY A 102 -0.53 -22.43 -8.32
C GLY A 102 -0.06 -21.24 -9.17
N GLU A 103 0.42 -20.16 -8.55
CA GLU A 103 0.82 -18.92 -9.25
C GLU A 103 2.35 -18.84 -9.54
N GLY A 104 3.16 -19.79 -9.01
CA GLY A 104 4.61 -19.83 -9.24
C GLY A 104 5.38 -18.76 -8.46
N GLU A 105 6.31 -18.09 -9.11
CA GLU A 105 7.05 -16.97 -8.51
C GLU A 105 6.23 -15.69 -8.56
N ARG A 106 6.16 -14.99 -7.42
CA ARG A 106 5.46 -13.73 -7.30
C ARG A 106 6.37 -12.63 -6.79
N LEU A 107 6.56 -11.61 -7.61
CA LEU A 107 7.28 -10.42 -7.23
C LEU A 107 6.32 -9.38 -6.62
N VAL A 108 6.62 -8.91 -5.43
CA VAL A 108 5.84 -7.86 -4.75
C VAL A 108 6.76 -6.71 -4.36
N ILE A 109 6.40 -5.52 -4.79
CA ILE A 109 7.17 -4.29 -4.55
C ILE A 109 6.36 -3.35 -3.67
N PHE A 110 6.96 -2.88 -2.59
CA PHE A 110 6.37 -1.93 -1.67
C PHE A 110 7.14 -0.61 -1.68
N GLY A 111 6.43 0.46 -1.92
CA GLY A 111 6.93 1.81 -1.74
C GLY A 111 6.60 2.36 -0.34
N ARG A 112 7.13 3.54 -0.05
CA ARG A 112 6.84 4.28 1.20
C ARG A 112 5.33 4.47 1.42
N TRP A 113 4.56 4.67 0.35
CA TRP A 113 3.11 4.86 0.43
C TRP A 113 2.34 3.60 0.80
N ASP A 114 2.84 2.44 0.39
CA ASP A 114 2.25 1.14 0.68
C ASP A 114 2.52 0.71 2.12
N LEU A 115 3.72 0.99 2.61
CA LEU A 115 4.16 0.64 3.96
C LEU A 115 3.72 1.67 5.01
N GLY A 116 3.45 2.91 4.60
CA GLY A 116 3.15 4.02 5.52
C GLY A 116 4.38 4.58 6.23
N THR A 117 5.56 3.97 6.04
CA THR A 117 6.86 4.37 6.59
C THR A 117 7.98 4.16 5.58
N ASN A 118 9.22 4.47 5.96
CA ASN A 118 10.38 4.28 5.08
C ASN A 118 10.65 2.77 4.88
N PRO A 119 10.81 2.29 3.63
CA PRO A 119 11.17 0.91 3.35
C PRO A 119 12.44 0.41 4.05
N LEU A 120 13.39 1.29 4.32
CA LEU A 120 14.62 0.95 5.06
C LEU A 120 14.32 0.58 6.52
N ASP A 121 13.44 1.32 7.19
CA ASP A 121 13.03 1.05 8.58
C ASP A 121 12.29 -0.29 8.67
N VAL A 122 11.47 -0.60 7.67
CA VAL A 122 10.79 -1.89 7.57
C VAL A 122 11.78 -3.02 7.35
N ALA A 123 12.79 -2.82 6.49
CA ALA A 123 13.84 -3.79 6.26
C ALA A 123 14.62 -4.11 7.54
N ASP A 124 14.92 -3.10 8.35
CA ASP A 124 15.61 -3.28 9.63
C ASP A 124 14.73 -4.04 10.64
N ALA A 125 13.43 -3.74 10.69
CA ALA A 125 12.48 -4.48 11.51
C ALA A 125 12.35 -5.95 11.09
N LEU A 126 12.34 -6.23 9.78
CA LEU A 126 12.29 -7.58 9.23
C LEU A 126 13.57 -8.38 9.55
N ARG A 127 14.75 -7.74 9.45
CA ARG A 127 16.02 -8.36 9.88
C ARG A 127 15.99 -8.70 11.38
N GLY A 128 15.46 -7.79 12.19
CA GLY A 128 15.27 -8.03 13.63
C GLY A 128 14.30 -9.19 13.93
N ALA A 129 13.32 -9.43 13.05
CA ALA A 129 12.39 -10.57 13.13
C ALA A 129 12.97 -11.88 12.57
N GLY A 130 14.20 -11.87 12.02
CA GLY A 130 14.87 -13.06 11.50
C GLY A 130 14.75 -13.29 10.00
N LEU A 131 14.13 -12.34 9.24
CA LEU A 131 14.10 -12.41 7.80
C LEU A 131 15.31 -11.66 7.20
N PRO A 132 16.21 -12.31 6.45
CA PRO A 132 17.33 -11.64 5.83
C PRO A 132 16.83 -10.71 4.70
N VAL A 133 17.14 -9.42 4.81
CA VAL A 133 16.83 -8.42 3.78
C VAL A 133 18.11 -7.78 3.28
N GLU A 134 18.37 -7.90 1.99
CA GLU A 134 19.52 -7.27 1.34
C GLU A 134 19.23 -5.78 1.05
N THR A 135 20.27 -4.94 1.13
CA THR A 135 20.16 -3.55 0.68
C THR A 135 21.07 -3.37 -0.54
N ARG A 136 20.47 -3.03 -1.66
CA ARG A 136 21.20 -2.82 -2.93
C ARG A 136 21.04 -1.34 -3.35
N LYS A 137 22.15 -0.70 -3.63
CA LYS A 137 22.22 0.68 -4.16
C LYS A 137 22.25 0.65 -5.67
#